data_19e8f9f659f2bf85249cf975fb55300b
#
_entry.id   19e8f9f659f2bf85249cf975fb55300b
#
_cell.length_a   1.000
_cell.length_b   1.000
_cell.length_c   1.000
_cell.angle_alpha   90.00
_cell.angle_beta   90.00
_cell.angle_gamma   90.00
#
_symmetry.space_group_name_H-M   'P 1'
#
loop_
_entity.id
_entity.type
_entity.pdbx_description
1 polymer ?
#
loop_
_entity_poly.entity_id
_entity_poly.type
_entity_poly.pdbx_seq_one_letter_code
_entity_poly.pdbx_strand_id
1 'polypeptide(L)'
;MGGLTSTFTLLISIFIGDAVNKVISSGLAGVEFYVLLIILVSVFASLSQFVVSYGAQYLSQRFAFELREDVFRHMVSKKFKFFESETSGNLLSRCTMDIEATRNFVLNLLSQLIPTILLIVIAFYFLLTLNAFYALFFLVAVPLLIYLGMEFQRKQRVHWTKIRDEYGVMNERLQENITGQRVVRSFLGEDREIDRFRDTTDTYFQEYLYVAKLRGVYNNLMPLLISVAATAVILYGGYSDIIAIASVGSLVAAVNIFNTMISPVSIMGRLIVWSENARAAIDRINDITTGTEEEAFDAAIVTEAEPPVAVSTINFSRGTRVILNNLSFEIGRGEFVAITGGTGSGKSTLISMLPRFYDADSGNISFNGRRYDGFSLPEIRGSIGVVPQEVSILSGTLRENIAFGNGEYSDEEIEDAARIAHIADFIDSLPDRYETMVGERGITLSGGQKQRMAIARAVLPGPELLIFDDATSSVDAETELGIFRSIREKLRGTSVIIISLRETGLLFADRVLKVEDGKLTEVSDVRKELLTITADPEKKEGSSNA
;
A
#
# COMPACT_ATOMS: atom_id res chain seq x y z
N MET A 1 27.27 17.91 10.64
CA MET A 1 26.48 19.15 10.45
C MET A 1 25.56 19.44 11.65
N GLY A 2 24.72 18.50 12.14
CA GLY A 2 23.85 18.75 13.32
C GLY A 2 24.60 19.22 14.56
N GLY A 3 25.80 18.66 14.85
CA GLY A 3 26.66 19.12 15.93
C GLY A 3 27.18 20.56 15.76
N LEU A 4 27.51 20.95 14.51
CA LEU A 4 27.89 22.32 14.19
C LEU A 4 26.76 23.31 14.44
N THR A 5 25.52 22.96 14.01
CA THR A 5 24.33 23.78 14.27
C THR A 5 24.12 23.97 15.77
N SER A 6 24.21 22.90 16.57
CA SER A 6 24.08 22.95 18.02
C SER A 6 25.17 23.80 18.65
N THR A 7 26.42 23.67 18.20
CA THR A 7 27.54 24.48 18.67
C THR A 7 27.33 25.95 18.38
N PHE A 8 26.97 26.32 17.15
CA PHE A 8 26.71 27.72 16.79
C PHE A 8 25.55 28.31 17.59
N THR A 9 24.47 27.58 17.79
CA THR A 9 23.32 28.03 18.60
C THR A 9 23.73 28.33 20.04
N LEU A 10 24.57 27.49 20.63
CA LEU A 10 25.01 27.67 22.01
C LEU A 10 26.10 28.75 22.14
N LEU A 11 26.95 28.93 21.12
CA LEU A 11 27.93 30.03 21.08
C LEU A 11 27.27 31.40 21.12
N ILE A 12 26.09 31.55 20.49
CA ILE A 12 25.31 32.80 20.59
C ILE A 12 25.04 33.14 22.06
N SER A 13 24.63 32.14 22.87
CA SER A 13 24.37 32.35 24.31
C SER A 13 25.61 32.78 25.07
N ILE A 14 26.78 32.24 24.72
CA ILE A 14 28.07 32.61 25.34
C ILE A 14 28.45 34.03 24.95
N PHE A 15 28.38 34.39 23.67
CA PHE A 15 28.73 35.75 23.21
C PHE A 15 27.78 36.81 23.74
N ILE A 16 26.50 36.47 24.01
CA ILE A 16 25.60 37.38 24.75
C ILE A 16 26.14 37.61 26.18
N GLY A 17 26.57 36.54 26.86
CA GLY A 17 27.18 36.65 28.17
C GLY A 17 28.45 37.51 28.16
N ASP A 18 29.35 37.29 27.21
CA ASP A 18 30.60 38.06 27.07
C ASP A 18 30.32 39.53 26.74
N ALA A 19 29.31 39.82 25.91
CA ALA A 19 28.85 41.18 25.64
C ALA A 19 28.39 41.89 26.92
N VAL A 20 27.62 41.19 27.76
CA VAL A 20 27.15 41.71 29.06
C VAL A 20 28.34 42.01 29.97
N ASN A 21 29.31 41.11 30.10
CA ASN A 21 30.53 41.34 30.87
C ASN A 21 31.30 42.56 30.36
N LYS A 22 31.36 42.73 29.03
CA LYS A 22 32.04 43.86 28.40
C LYS A 22 31.36 45.18 28.71
N VAL A 23 30.02 45.22 28.67
CA VAL A 23 29.25 46.40 29.06
C VAL A 23 29.54 46.81 30.52
N ILE A 24 29.58 45.85 31.43
CA ILE A 24 29.81 46.06 32.84
C ILE A 24 31.25 46.60 33.11
N SER A 25 32.25 46.05 32.41
CA SER A 25 33.67 46.39 32.64
C SER A 25 34.13 47.64 31.93
N SER A 26 33.62 47.95 30.74
CA SER A 26 34.18 49.01 29.85
C SER A 26 33.07 49.89 29.23
N GLY A 27 31.84 49.81 29.69
CA GLY A 27 30.69 50.51 29.09
C GLY A 27 30.38 50.00 27.69
N LEU A 28 29.89 50.86 26.81
CA LEU A 28 29.50 50.49 25.46
C LEU A 28 30.68 50.25 24.49
N ALA A 29 31.89 50.64 24.88
CA ALA A 29 33.06 50.50 24.03
C ALA A 29 33.44 49.03 23.80
N GLY A 30 33.45 48.60 22.54
CA GLY A 30 33.79 47.24 22.13
C GLY A 30 32.63 46.23 22.14
N VAL A 31 31.42 46.66 22.50
CA VAL A 31 30.20 45.81 22.40
C VAL A 31 29.85 45.51 20.94
N GLU A 32 30.15 46.47 20.04
CA GLU A 32 29.95 46.34 18.59
C GLU A 32 30.60 45.07 18.01
N PHE A 33 31.76 44.68 18.53
CA PHE A 33 32.45 43.45 18.14
C PHE A 33 31.62 42.21 18.47
N TYR A 34 31.03 42.10 19.67
CA TYR A 34 30.21 40.97 20.06
C TYR A 34 28.90 40.94 19.30
N VAL A 35 28.28 42.09 18.99
CA VAL A 35 27.08 42.19 18.15
C VAL A 35 27.37 41.66 16.75
N LEU A 36 28.49 42.08 16.14
CA LEU A 36 28.89 41.59 14.83
C LEU A 36 29.12 40.06 14.85
N LEU A 37 29.77 39.56 15.90
CA LEU A 37 30.07 38.14 16.08
C LEU A 37 28.80 37.30 16.28
N ILE A 38 27.82 37.79 17.05
CA ILE A 38 26.51 37.17 17.22
C ILE A 38 25.78 37.11 15.88
N ILE A 39 25.77 38.19 15.10
CA ILE A 39 25.15 38.22 13.76
C ILE A 39 25.82 37.17 12.84
N LEU A 40 27.14 37.16 12.79
CA LEU A 40 27.91 36.24 11.95
C LEU A 40 27.64 34.77 12.33
N VAL A 41 27.69 34.43 13.62
CA VAL A 41 27.42 33.07 14.12
C VAL A 41 25.96 32.68 13.89
N SER A 42 25.01 33.62 14.00
CA SER A 42 23.60 33.37 13.70
C SER A 42 23.37 33.02 12.20
N VAL A 43 24.10 33.69 11.31
CA VAL A 43 24.07 33.36 9.86
C VAL A 43 24.63 31.95 9.64
N PHE A 44 25.76 31.59 10.26
CA PHE A 44 26.33 30.25 10.16
C PHE A 44 25.43 29.18 10.80
N ALA A 45 24.80 29.48 11.94
CA ALA A 45 23.82 28.59 12.57
C ALA A 45 22.64 28.31 11.63
N SER A 46 22.07 29.36 11.01
CA SER A 46 20.95 29.25 10.07
C SER A 46 21.34 28.50 8.80
N LEU A 47 22.51 28.74 8.24
CA LEU A 47 23.03 28.04 7.09
C LEU A 47 23.26 26.54 7.40
N SER A 48 23.88 26.25 8.54
CA SER A 48 24.03 24.87 9.03
C SER A 48 22.69 24.16 9.22
N GLN A 49 21.70 24.85 9.83
CA GLN A 49 20.35 24.31 10.01
C GLN A 49 19.67 24.02 8.66
N PHE A 50 19.82 24.91 7.69
CA PHE A 50 19.32 24.69 6.33
C PHE A 50 19.92 23.41 5.73
N VAL A 51 21.24 23.23 5.80
CA VAL A 51 21.93 22.03 5.27
C VAL A 51 21.45 20.76 5.96
N VAL A 52 21.29 20.78 7.29
CA VAL A 52 20.75 19.63 8.06
C VAL A 52 19.33 19.30 7.63
N SER A 53 18.46 20.30 7.55
CA SER A 53 17.06 20.12 7.20
C SER A 53 16.90 19.65 5.74
N TYR A 54 17.62 20.25 4.81
CA TYR A 54 17.63 19.85 3.40
C TYR A 54 18.18 18.43 3.23
N GLY A 55 19.32 18.13 3.86
CA GLY A 55 19.94 16.81 3.82
C GLY A 55 19.04 15.72 4.41
N ALA A 56 18.40 15.98 5.55
CA ALA A 56 17.46 15.07 6.17
C ALA A 56 16.23 14.80 5.25
N GLN A 57 15.70 15.87 4.64
CA GLN A 57 14.58 15.76 3.70
C GLN A 57 14.98 14.98 2.44
N TYR A 58 16.14 15.28 1.87
CA TYR A 58 16.65 14.57 0.69
C TYR A 58 16.85 13.07 0.97
N LEU A 59 17.55 12.73 2.06
CA LEU A 59 17.83 11.35 2.44
C LEU A 59 16.53 10.57 2.75
N SER A 60 15.58 11.19 3.46
CA SER A 60 14.30 10.53 3.76
C SER A 60 13.46 10.29 2.51
N GLN A 61 13.47 11.21 1.55
CA GLN A 61 12.77 11.04 0.27
C GLN A 61 13.44 9.96 -0.61
N ARG A 62 14.78 9.94 -0.64
CA ARG A 62 15.54 8.91 -1.35
C ARG A 62 15.26 7.53 -0.78
N PHE A 63 15.27 7.39 0.54
CA PHE A 63 14.90 6.17 1.24
C PHE A 63 13.46 5.71 0.89
N ALA A 64 12.48 6.64 0.90
CA ALA A 64 11.10 6.31 0.55
C ALA A 64 10.94 5.89 -0.92
N PHE A 65 11.72 6.49 -1.81
CA PHE A 65 11.73 6.11 -3.23
C PHE A 65 12.22 4.67 -3.41
N GLU A 66 13.38 4.35 -2.84
CA GLU A 66 13.97 3.00 -2.92
C GLU A 66 13.07 1.95 -2.27
N LEU A 67 12.51 2.27 -1.08
CA LEU A 67 11.59 1.36 -0.38
C LEU A 67 10.30 1.13 -1.18
N ARG A 68 9.76 2.17 -1.85
CA ARG A 68 8.55 2.05 -2.68
C ARG A 68 8.78 1.16 -3.89
N GLU A 69 9.91 1.33 -4.55
CA GLU A 69 10.31 0.48 -5.68
C GLU A 69 10.46 -0.98 -5.24
N ASP A 70 11.13 -1.21 -4.12
CA ASP A 70 11.37 -2.55 -3.58
C ASP A 70 10.07 -3.26 -3.16
N VAL A 71 9.20 -2.57 -2.40
CA VAL A 71 7.88 -3.09 -2.00
C VAL A 71 7.02 -3.41 -3.22
N PHE A 72 7.00 -2.53 -4.22
CA PHE A 72 6.22 -2.75 -5.44
C PHE A 72 6.72 -3.96 -6.22
N ARG A 73 8.04 -4.10 -6.38
CA ARG A 73 8.67 -5.23 -7.07
C ARG A 73 8.32 -6.56 -6.39
N HIS A 74 8.49 -6.65 -5.07
CA HIS A 74 8.13 -7.86 -4.32
C HIS A 74 6.62 -8.12 -4.32
N MET A 75 5.79 -7.07 -4.29
CA MET A 75 4.34 -7.23 -4.36
C MET A 75 3.92 -7.89 -5.69
N VAL A 76 4.46 -7.42 -6.81
CA VAL A 76 4.11 -7.96 -8.15
C VAL A 76 4.61 -9.41 -8.32
N SER A 77 5.69 -9.80 -7.64
CA SER A 77 6.23 -11.17 -7.69
C SER A 77 5.54 -12.17 -6.74
N LYS A 78 4.55 -11.74 -5.94
CA LYS A 78 3.83 -12.63 -5.03
C LYS A 78 2.93 -13.60 -5.75
N LYS A 79 2.76 -14.80 -5.14
CA LYS A 79 1.80 -15.81 -5.59
C LYS A 79 0.37 -15.25 -5.59
N PHE A 80 -0.46 -15.70 -6.52
CA PHE A 80 -1.85 -15.25 -6.66
C PHE A 80 -2.67 -15.38 -5.36
N LYS A 81 -2.40 -16.43 -4.58
CA LYS A 81 -2.99 -16.66 -3.26
C LYS A 81 -2.82 -15.49 -2.28
N PHE A 82 -1.72 -14.74 -2.37
CA PHE A 82 -1.49 -13.56 -1.55
C PHE A 82 -2.52 -12.46 -1.85
N PHE A 83 -2.81 -12.21 -3.13
CA PHE A 83 -3.78 -11.19 -3.53
C PHE A 83 -5.22 -11.53 -3.16
N GLU A 84 -5.56 -12.82 -3.04
CA GLU A 84 -6.88 -13.24 -2.55
C GLU A 84 -7.06 -13.08 -1.05
N SER A 85 -5.97 -13.21 -0.28
CA SER A 85 -6.00 -13.06 1.18
C SER A 85 -6.00 -11.60 1.64
N GLU A 86 -5.63 -10.66 0.76
CA GLU A 86 -5.47 -9.25 1.07
C GLU A 86 -6.48 -8.40 0.29
N THR A 87 -7.00 -7.36 0.93
CA THR A 87 -7.84 -6.39 0.22
C THR A 87 -7.00 -5.38 -0.55
N SER A 88 -7.46 -4.91 -1.71
CA SER A 88 -6.78 -3.90 -2.52
C SER A 88 -6.48 -2.61 -1.71
N GLY A 89 -7.41 -2.21 -0.81
CA GLY A 89 -7.22 -1.05 0.07
C GLY A 89 -6.07 -1.25 1.07
N ASN A 90 -5.91 -2.47 1.62
CA ASN A 90 -4.81 -2.79 2.53
C ASN A 90 -3.46 -2.75 1.80
N LEU A 91 -3.37 -3.35 0.62
CA LEU A 91 -2.16 -3.31 -0.21
C LEU A 91 -1.78 -1.87 -0.61
N LEU A 92 -2.77 -1.07 -1.02
CA LEU A 92 -2.56 0.35 -1.33
C LEU A 92 -2.05 1.13 -0.11
N SER A 93 -2.62 0.87 1.08
CA SER A 93 -2.17 1.49 2.34
C SER A 93 -0.72 1.14 2.66
N ARG A 94 -0.30 -0.12 2.47
CA ARG A 94 1.10 -0.56 2.67
C ARG A 94 2.07 0.14 1.71
N CYS A 95 1.69 0.31 0.44
CA CYS A 95 2.50 0.99 -0.58
C CYS A 95 2.55 2.52 -0.42
N THR A 96 1.61 3.11 0.33
CA THR A 96 1.52 4.57 0.49
C THR A 96 1.75 5.00 1.94
N MET A 97 0.80 4.74 2.84
CA MET A 97 0.82 5.25 4.21
C MET A 97 1.92 4.64 5.08
N ASP A 98 2.21 3.34 4.93
CA ASP A 98 3.25 2.68 5.73
C ASP A 98 4.65 3.12 5.32
N ILE A 99 4.88 3.28 4.01
CA ILE A 99 6.14 3.85 3.51
C ILE A 99 6.30 5.28 4.01
N GLU A 100 5.22 6.07 4.01
CA GLU A 100 5.24 7.46 4.48
C GLU A 100 5.49 7.54 5.99
N ALA A 101 4.92 6.64 6.80
CA ALA A 101 5.19 6.54 8.23
C ALA A 101 6.67 6.23 8.51
N THR A 102 7.25 5.31 7.75
CA THR A 102 8.67 4.94 7.85
C THR A 102 9.58 6.10 7.40
N ARG A 103 9.24 6.78 6.30
CA ARG A 103 9.95 7.97 5.84
C ARG A 103 9.95 9.09 6.89
N ASN A 104 8.79 9.35 7.50
CA ASN A 104 8.65 10.38 8.53
C ASN A 104 9.47 10.07 9.77
N PHE A 105 9.61 8.80 10.13
CA PHE A 105 10.52 8.39 11.20
C PHE A 105 11.97 8.72 10.85
N VAL A 106 12.44 8.33 9.65
CA VAL A 106 13.81 8.64 9.18
C VAL A 106 14.05 10.15 9.15
N LEU A 107 13.10 10.93 8.63
CA LEU A 107 13.17 12.39 8.60
C LEU A 107 13.34 12.97 10.01
N ASN A 108 12.49 12.55 10.96
CA ASN A 108 12.52 13.07 12.32
C ASN A 108 13.78 12.60 13.10
N LEU A 109 14.26 11.39 12.82
CA LEU A 109 15.51 10.87 13.36
C LEU A 109 16.70 11.78 12.98
N LEU A 110 16.80 12.10 11.68
CA LEU A 110 17.92 12.88 11.14
C LEU A 110 17.81 14.39 11.45
N SER A 111 16.59 14.96 11.37
CA SER A 111 16.38 16.41 11.51
C SER A 111 16.15 16.87 12.94
N GLN A 112 15.72 15.99 13.85
CA GLN A 112 15.33 16.37 15.21
C GLN A 112 16.06 15.56 16.29
N LEU A 113 16.03 14.22 16.26
CA LEU A 113 16.58 13.40 17.35
C LEU A 113 18.10 13.58 17.47
N ILE A 114 18.83 13.32 16.40
CA ILE A 114 20.30 13.41 16.40
C ILE A 114 20.76 14.81 16.77
N PRO A 115 20.25 15.91 16.16
CA PRO A 115 20.61 17.26 16.59
C PRO A 115 20.25 17.57 18.04
N THR A 116 19.12 17.08 18.56
CA THR A 116 18.72 17.29 19.96
C THR A 116 19.67 16.62 20.94
N ILE A 117 20.07 15.37 20.69
CA ILE A 117 21.03 14.66 21.54
C ILE A 117 22.38 15.41 21.55
N LEU A 118 22.86 15.81 20.37
CA LEU A 118 24.11 16.59 20.26
C LEU A 118 24.00 17.93 20.97
N LEU A 119 22.86 18.62 20.85
CA LEU A 119 22.63 19.89 21.56
C LEU A 119 22.69 19.73 23.08
N ILE A 120 22.07 18.67 23.65
CA ILE A 120 22.09 18.40 25.09
C ILE A 120 23.54 18.14 25.56
N VAL A 121 24.30 17.33 24.83
CA VAL A 121 25.69 17.01 25.18
C VAL A 121 26.58 18.25 25.12
N ILE A 122 26.46 19.05 24.06
CA ILE A 122 27.27 20.26 23.88
C ILE A 122 26.86 21.34 24.89
N ALA A 123 25.55 21.46 25.20
CA ALA A 123 25.07 22.39 26.24
C ALA A 123 25.63 22.03 27.62
N PHE A 124 25.63 20.74 27.97
CA PHE A 124 26.25 20.29 29.22
C PHE A 124 27.75 20.64 29.29
N TYR A 125 28.49 20.41 28.18
CA TYR A 125 29.90 20.79 28.10
C TYR A 125 30.11 22.30 28.30
N PHE A 126 29.35 23.15 27.63
CA PHE A 126 29.48 24.61 27.78
C PHE A 126 29.09 25.07 29.19
N LEU A 127 28.03 24.53 29.78
CA LEU A 127 27.69 24.87 31.17
C LEU A 127 28.78 24.45 32.15
N LEU A 128 29.44 23.31 31.91
CA LEU A 128 30.57 22.86 32.73
C LEU A 128 31.76 23.81 32.64
N THR A 129 32.04 24.38 31.45
CA THR A 129 33.13 25.38 31.28
C THR A 129 32.80 26.72 31.91
N LEU A 130 31.51 27.08 31.98
CA LEU A 130 31.09 28.31 32.66
C LEU A 130 31.12 28.16 34.19
N ASN A 131 30.50 27.13 34.74
CA ASN A 131 30.50 26.80 36.15
C ASN A 131 29.99 25.37 36.38
N ALA A 132 30.68 24.56 37.16
CA ALA A 132 30.31 23.18 37.45
C ALA A 132 28.90 23.03 38.09
N PHE A 133 28.47 24.01 38.89
CA PHE A 133 27.13 24.00 39.49
C PHE A 133 26.02 24.23 38.44
N TYR A 134 26.25 25.05 37.41
CA TYR A 134 25.29 25.21 36.30
C TYR A 134 25.08 23.89 35.54
N ALA A 135 26.17 23.16 35.31
CA ALA A 135 26.10 21.83 34.73
C ALA A 135 25.37 20.82 35.62
N LEU A 136 25.51 20.92 36.96
CA LEU A 136 24.80 20.06 37.91
C LEU A 136 23.28 20.31 37.86
N PHE A 137 22.84 21.59 37.88
CA PHE A 137 21.41 21.92 37.73
C PHE A 137 20.85 21.41 36.41
N PHE A 138 21.61 21.50 35.32
CA PHE A 138 21.24 21.00 34.01
C PHE A 138 21.10 19.48 34.01
N LEU A 139 22.05 18.76 34.63
CA LEU A 139 22.06 17.31 34.74
C LEU A 139 20.83 16.76 35.51
N VAL A 140 20.26 17.52 36.42
CA VAL A 140 19.04 17.18 37.15
C VAL A 140 17.78 17.56 36.34
N ALA A 141 17.77 18.76 35.75
CA ALA A 141 16.61 19.30 35.06
C ALA A 141 16.28 18.53 33.78
N VAL A 142 17.27 18.19 32.94
CA VAL A 142 17.04 17.56 31.65
C VAL A 142 16.43 16.15 31.76
N PRO A 143 16.95 15.21 32.57
CA PRO A 143 16.31 13.92 32.78
C PRO A 143 14.90 14.02 33.34
N LEU A 144 14.64 14.95 34.25
CA LEU A 144 13.31 15.19 34.81
C LEU A 144 12.34 15.65 33.72
N LEU A 145 12.76 16.55 32.85
CA LEU A 145 11.96 17.02 31.71
C LEU A 145 11.69 15.90 30.69
N ILE A 146 12.70 15.08 30.40
CA ILE A 146 12.53 13.90 29.51
C ILE A 146 11.52 12.95 30.13
N TYR A 147 11.62 12.63 31.41
CA TYR A 147 10.67 11.77 32.14
C TYR A 147 9.23 12.32 32.05
N LEU A 148 9.04 13.59 32.32
CA LEU A 148 7.72 14.24 32.22
C LEU A 148 7.17 14.23 30.80
N GLY A 149 8.04 14.44 29.81
CA GLY A 149 7.68 14.33 28.39
C GLY A 149 7.23 12.92 28.01
N MET A 150 7.93 11.90 28.47
CA MET A 150 7.58 10.50 28.27
C MET A 150 6.24 10.14 28.95
N GLU A 151 6.06 10.58 30.19
CA GLU A 151 4.81 10.33 30.96
C GLU A 151 3.61 11.02 30.31
N PHE A 152 3.79 12.26 29.82
CA PHE A 152 2.78 12.96 29.04
C PHE A 152 2.36 12.17 27.79
N GLN A 153 3.33 11.72 26.99
CA GLN A 153 3.04 10.95 25.78
C GLN A 153 2.35 9.62 26.12
N ARG A 154 2.78 8.93 27.18
CA ARG A 154 2.15 7.68 27.62
C ARG A 154 0.67 7.88 27.98
N LYS A 155 0.35 8.92 28.76
CA LYS A 155 -1.03 9.25 29.13
C LYS A 155 -1.86 9.66 27.91
N GLN A 156 -1.31 10.49 27.06
CA GLN A 156 -2.00 10.96 25.87
C GLN A 156 -2.30 9.84 24.87
N ARG A 157 -1.40 8.85 24.74
CA ARG A 157 -1.54 7.73 23.79
C ARG A 157 -2.84 6.95 23.99
N VAL A 158 -3.19 6.61 25.22
CA VAL A 158 -4.40 5.85 25.55
C VAL A 158 -5.66 6.56 25.05
N HIS A 159 -5.73 7.88 25.25
CA HIS A 159 -6.88 8.69 24.82
C HIS A 159 -6.89 8.91 23.30
N TRP A 160 -5.73 9.05 22.66
CA TRP A 160 -5.65 9.13 21.20
C TRP A 160 -6.09 7.86 20.50
N THR A 161 -5.88 6.68 21.09
CA THR A 161 -6.42 5.43 20.56
C THR A 161 -7.93 5.46 20.59
N LYS A 162 -8.53 5.79 21.73
CA LYS A 162 -9.99 5.93 21.86
C LYS A 162 -10.59 6.96 20.91
N ILE A 163 -9.96 8.15 20.82
CA ILE A 163 -10.40 9.20 19.87
C ILE A 163 -10.45 8.64 18.45
N ARG A 164 -9.47 7.83 18.05
CA ARG A 164 -9.41 7.23 16.72
C ARG A 164 -10.48 6.18 16.51
N ASP A 165 -10.75 5.37 17.53
CA ASP A 165 -11.78 4.34 17.49
C ASP A 165 -13.17 4.99 17.40
N GLU A 166 -13.46 6.01 18.22
CA GLU A 166 -14.72 6.75 18.18
C GLU A 166 -14.91 7.54 16.86
N TYR A 167 -13.80 8.06 16.30
CA TYR A 167 -13.84 8.68 14.97
C TYR A 167 -14.19 7.66 13.88
N GLY A 168 -13.71 6.41 14.01
CA GLY A 168 -14.09 5.31 13.13
C GLY A 168 -15.59 5.02 13.20
N VAL A 169 -16.13 4.87 14.41
CA VAL A 169 -17.57 4.66 14.64
C VAL A 169 -18.41 5.82 14.10
N MET A 170 -17.96 7.06 14.29
CA MET A 170 -18.63 8.23 13.74
C MET A 170 -18.69 8.21 12.21
N ASN A 171 -17.59 7.86 11.55
CA ASN A 171 -17.55 7.76 10.08
C ASN A 171 -18.41 6.61 9.55
N GLU A 172 -18.42 5.44 10.23
CA GLU A 172 -19.28 4.31 9.88
C GLU A 172 -20.75 4.71 9.91
N ARG A 173 -21.20 5.36 10.99
CA ARG A 173 -22.57 5.86 11.11
C ARG A 173 -22.92 6.90 10.05
N LEU A 174 -22.00 7.82 9.75
CA LEU A 174 -22.19 8.81 8.70
C LEU A 174 -22.36 8.12 7.34
N GLN A 175 -21.51 7.16 7.03
CA GLN A 175 -21.60 6.38 5.78
C GLN A 175 -22.90 5.58 5.70
N GLU A 176 -23.30 4.92 6.81
CA GLU A 176 -24.56 4.19 6.90
C GLU A 176 -25.77 5.10 6.63
N ASN A 177 -25.79 6.29 7.25
CA ASN A 177 -26.87 7.26 7.05
C ASN A 177 -26.90 7.85 5.64
N ILE A 178 -25.74 8.11 5.02
CA ILE A 178 -25.68 8.60 3.63
C ILE A 178 -26.19 7.52 2.68
N THR A 179 -25.75 6.28 2.85
CA THR A 179 -26.14 5.15 1.99
C THR A 179 -27.60 4.77 2.22
N GLY A 180 -28.04 4.77 3.49
CA GLY A 180 -29.41 4.43 3.92
C GLY A 180 -30.40 5.60 3.91
N GLN A 181 -30.06 6.77 3.33
CA GLN A 181 -30.90 7.99 3.42
C GLN A 181 -32.35 7.78 3.00
N ARG A 182 -32.58 6.95 1.99
CA ARG A 182 -33.97 6.63 1.54
C ARG A 182 -34.75 5.92 2.63
N VAL A 183 -34.12 4.98 3.35
CA VAL A 183 -34.74 4.24 4.45
C VAL A 183 -35.04 5.17 5.62
N VAL A 184 -34.07 5.97 6.06
CA VAL A 184 -34.23 6.93 7.17
C VAL A 184 -35.41 7.85 6.89
N ARG A 185 -35.49 8.44 5.69
CA ARG A 185 -36.60 9.35 5.32
C ARG A 185 -37.94 8.65 5.15
N SER A 186 -37.93 7.41 4.59
CA SER A 186 -39.20 6.68 4.39
C SER A 186 -39.89 6.29 5.71
N PHE A 187 -39.10 6.14 6.77
CA PHE A 187 -39.61 5.78 8.11
C PHE A 187 -39.57 6.92 9.12
N LEU A 188 -39.34 8.18 8.67
CA LEU A 188 -39.27 9.37 9.53
C LEU A 188 -38.30 9.18 10.71
N GLY A 189 -37.14 8.59 10.43
CA GLY A 189 -36.13 8.22 11.43
C GLY A 189 -35.08 9.29 11.70
N GLU A 190 -35.18 10.50 11.14
CA GLU A 190 -34.16 11.54 11.18
C GLU A 190 -33.76 11.93 12.61
N ASP A 191 -34.76 12.21 13.48
CA ASP A 191 -34.49 12.62 14.87
C ASP A 191 -33.73 11.53 15.64
N ARG A 192 -34.09 10.26 15.44
CA ARG A 192 -33.43 9.11 16.06
C ARG A 192 -31.96 8.98 15.60
N GLU A 193 -31.70 9.18 14.32
CA GLU A 193 -30.34 9.09 13.80
C GLU A 193 -29.50 10.31 14.22
N ILE A 194 -30.08 11.49 14.34
CA ILE A 194 -29.44 12.69 14.90
C ILE A 194 -29.02 12.44 16.35
N ASP A 195 -29.90 11.89 17.17
CA ASP A 195 -29.60 11.61 18.58
C ASP A 195 -28.50 10.55 18.70
N ARG A 196 -28.54 9.47 17.90
CA ARG A 196 -27.50 8.45 17.85
C ARG A 196 -26.14 9.01 17.44
N PHE A 197 -26.13 9.91 16.46
CA PHE A 197 -24.91 10.56 16.00
C PHE A 197 -24.35 11.50 17.07
N ARG A 198 -25.24 12.23 17.77
CA ARG A 198 -24.87 13.12 18.88
C ARG A 198 -24.19 12.36 20.01
N ASP A 199 -24.73 11.20 20.44
CA ASP A 199 -24.11 10.37 21.49
C ASP A 199 -22.67 9.95 21.14
N THR A 200 -22.45 9.56 19.89
CA THR A 200 -21.11 9.21 19.40
C THR A 200 -20.17 10.42 19.38
N THR A 201 -20.68 11.55 18.92
CA THR A 201 -19.92 12.81 18.87
C THR A 201 -19.59 13.32 20.28
N ASP A 202 -20.49 13.15 21.24
CA ASP A 202 -20.24 13.53 22.64
C ASP A 202 -19.12 12.68 23.27
N THR A 203 -19.10 11.38 23.03
CA THR A 203 -18.02 10.50 23.51
C THR A 203 -16.66 10.92 22.92
N TYR A 204 -16.60 11.14 21.60
CA TYR A 204 -15.41 11.66 20.91
C TYR A 204 -14.97 13.01 21.51
N PHE A 205 -15.89 13.92 21.75
CA PHE A 205 -15.62 15.24 22.32
C PHE A 205 -15.05 15.17 23.74
N GLN A 206 -15.58 14.30 24.60
CA GLN A 206 -15.08 14.14 25.98
C GLN A 206 -13.64 13.62 26.01
N GLU A 207 -13.32 12.63 25.18
CA GLU A 207 -11.95 12.10 25.06
C GLU A 207 -11.00 13.19 24.54
N TYR A 208 -11.44 13.99 23.57
CA TYR A 208 -10.66 15.11 23.05
C TYR A 208 -10.43 16.22 24.09
N LEU A 209 -11.46 16.53 24.87
CA LEU A 209 -11.35 17.49 26.00
C LEU A 209 -10.33 17.01 27.05
N TYR A 210 -10.30 15.72 27.34
CA TYR A 210 -9.33 15.17 28.26
C TYR A 210 -7.89 15.37 27.75
N VAL A 211 -7.64 15.07 26.48
CA VAL A 211 -6.35 15.33 25.85
C VAL A 211 -6.00 16.82 25.86
N ALA A 212 -6.98 17.70 25.61
CA ALA A 212 -6.77 19.14 25.68
C ALA A 212 -6.36 19.60 27.09
N LYS A 213 -7.02 19.07 28.14
CA LYS A 213 -6.64 19.33 29.55
C LYS A 213 -5.23 18.84 29.86
N LEU A 214 -4.87 17.62 29.43
CA LEU A 214 -3.50 17.11 29.59
C LEU A 214 -2.49 18.02 28.92
N ARG A 215 -2.76 18.45 27.67
CA ARG A 215 -1.89 19.41 26.96
C ARG A 215 -1.74 20.73 27.72
N GLY A 216 -2.86 21.27 28.23
CA GLY A 216 -2.85 22.48 29.01
C GLY A 216 -1.95 22.39 30.25
N VAL A 217 -1.97 21.27 30.95
CA VAL A 217 -1.13 21.05 32.13
C VAL A 217 0.34 20.89 31.73
N TYR A 218 0.66 19.93 30.85
CA TYR A 218 2.06 19.58 30.56
C TYR A 218 2.79 20.63 29.73
N ASN A 219 2.10 21.32 28.79
CA ASN A 219 2.72 22.40 28.01
C ASN A 219 3.12 23.60 28.87
N ASN A 220 2.49 23.80 30.04
CA ASN A 220 2.86 24.84 30.96
C ASN A 220 3.83 24.34 32.06
N LEU A 221 3.74 23.05 32.44
CA LEU A 221 4.61 22.46 33.46
C LEU A 221 6.07 22.38 33.00
N MET A 222 6.33 22.05 31.72
CA MET A 222 7.68 21.94 31.20
C MET A 222 8.43 23.28 31.19
N PRO A 223 7.88 24.38 30.64
CA PRO A 223 8.51 25.70 30.78
C PRO A 223 8.65 26.16 32.23
N LEU A 224 7.69 25.86 33.11
CA LEU A 224 7.77 26.17 34.52
C LEU A 224 9.00 25.52 35.18
N LEU A 225 9.23 24.23 34.92
CA LEU A 225 10.41 23.53 35.47
C LEU A 225 11.74 24.14 34.99
N ILE A 226 11.82 24.49 33.72
CA ILE A 226 12.97 25.16 33.16
C ILE A 226 13.16 26.54 33.82
N SER A 227 12.07 27.28 34.00
CA SER A 227 12.12 28.58 34.69
C SER A 227 12.57 28.45 36.16
N VAL A 228 12.11 27.39 36.85
CA VAL A 228 12.57 27.06 38.22
C VAL A 228 14.09 26.75 38.23
N ALA A 229 14.54 25.92 37.28
CA ALA A 229 15.98 25.61 37.16
C ALA A 229 16.80 26.85 36.81
N ALA A 230 16.32 27.68 35.89
CA ALA A 230 16.97 28.95 35.55
C ALA A 230 16.99 29.93 36.75
N THR A 231 15.92 29.97 37.54
CA THR A 231 15.88 30.79 38.78
C THR A 231 16.88 30.28 39.81
N ALA A 232 17.03 28.97 39.97
CA ALA A 232 18.03 28.37 40.84
C ALA A 232 19.47 28.73 40.38
N VAL A 233 19.70 28.72 39.06
CA VAL A 233 20.96 29.19 38.45
C VAL A 233 21.20 30.68 38.75
N ILE A 234 20.14 31.52 38.64
CA ILE A 234 20.26 32.96 38.97
C ILE A 234 20.59 33.19 40.44
N LEU A 235 19.89 32.50 41.36
CA LEU A 235 20.14 32.64 42.79
C LEU A 235 21.55 32.20 43.17
N TYR A 236 21.97 31.03 42.68
CA TYR A 236 23.34 30.55 42.95
C TYR A 236 24.39 31.40 42.26
N GLY A 237 24.19 31.79 41.00
CA GLY A 237 25.11 32.60 40.21
C GLY A 237 25.25 34.00 40.79
N GLY A 238 24.15 34.64 41.20
CA GLY A 238 24.16 35.92 41.88
C GLY A 238 24.93 35.89 43.21
N TYR A 239 24.74 34.81 43.99
CA TYR A 239 25.54 34.59 45.19
C TYR A 239 27.04 34.39 44.86
N SER A 240 27.36 33.60 43.84
CA SER A 240 28.73 33.34 43.39
C SER A 240 29.41 34.56 42.79
N ASP A 241 28.68 35.48 42.14
CA ASP A 241 29.20 36.74 41.62
C ASP A 241 29.61 37.70 42.75
N ILE A 242 28.78 37.77 43.83
CA ILE A 242 29.08 38.56 45.02
C ILE A 242 30.41 38.12 45.67
N ILE A 243 30.72 36.84 45.65
CA ILE A 243 31.97 36.27 46.17
C ILE A 243 33.06 36.10 45.10
N ALA A 244 32.89 36.73 43.92
CA ALA A 244 33.84 36.77 42.80
C ALA A 244 34.21 35.39 42.20
N ILE A 245 33.30 34.37 42.30
CA ILE A 245 33.52 33.03 41.74
C ILE A 245 32.95 32.91 40.31
N ALA A 246 31.92 33.70 39.96
CA ALA A 246 31.27 33.73 38.64
C ALA A 246 31.10 35.18 38.15
N SER A 247 30.85 35.39 36.87
CA SER A 247 30.54 36.69 36.29
C SER A 247 29.06 36.80 35.89
N VAL A 248 28.51 38.02 35.91
CA VAL A 248 27.11 38.26 35.47
C VAL A 248 26.87 37.74 34.06
N GLY A 249 27.86 37.87 33.18
CA GLY A 249 27.74 37.34 31.81
C GLY A 249 27.68 35.83 31.75
N SER A 250 28.40 35.09 32.61
CA SER A 250 28.27 33.62 32.67
C SER A 250 26.88 33.17 33.13
N LEU A 251 26.28 33.93 34.03
CA LEU A 251 24.90 33.72 34.48
C LEU A 251 23.90 33.91 33.32
N VAL A 252 24.01 35.01 32.56
CA VAL A 252 23.15 35.29 31.40
C VAL A 252 23.31 34.22 30.34
N ALA A 253 24.56 33.80 30.06
CA ALA A 253 24.81 32.69 29.12
C ALA A 253 24.14 31.38 29.56
N ALA A 254 24.28 31.03 30.87
CA ALA A 254 23.65 29.81 31.39
C ALA A 254 22.12 29.84 31.28
N VAL A 255 21.47 30.94 31.67
CA VAL A 255 20.01 31.10 31.56
C VAL A 255 19.54 30.96 30.10
N ASN A 256 20.26 31.55 29.14
CA ASN A 256 19.96 31.40 27.72
C ASN A 256 20.10 29.93 27.26
N ILE A 257 21.13 29.21 27.69
CA ILE A 257 21.32 27.80 27.39
C ILE A 257 20.12 26.96 27.94
N PHE A 258 19.69 27.21 29.17
CA PHE A 258 18.51 26.54 29.74
C PHE A 258 17.24 26.80 28.90
N ASN A 259 17.03 28.06 28.49
CA ASN A 259 15.85 28.41 27.67
C ASN A 259 15.87 27.74 26.30
N THR A 260 17.04 27.54 25.68
CA THR A 260 17.13 26.81 24.40
C THR A 260 16.76 25.36 24.50
N MET A 261 16.68 24.75 25.71
CA MET A 261 16.31 23.34 25.92
C MET A 261 14.80 23.07 25.95
N ILE A 262 13.95 24.10 26.07
CA ILE A 262 12.49 23.95 26.16
C ILE A 262 11.94 23.16 24.97
N SER A 263 12.25 23.60 23.76
CA SER A 263 11.74 22.98 22.53
C SER A 263 12.35 21.59 22.26
N PRO A 264 13.67 21.39 22.26
CA PRO A 264 14.29 20.08 22.01
C PRO A 264 13.82 18.97 22.93
N VAL A 265 13.71 19.26 24.24
CA VAL A 265 13.29 18.25 25.23
C VAL A 265 11.83 17.83 25.01
N SER A 266 10.95 18.76 24.63
CA SER A 266 9.56 18.43 24.32
C SER A 266 9.41 17.50 23.10
N ILE A 267 10.37 17.49 22.19
CA ILE A 267 10.42 16.62 21.02
C ILE A 267 10.73 15.17 21.41
N MET A 268 11.57 14.95 22.44
CA MET A 268 11.99 13.62 22.88
C MET A 268 10.80 12.69 23.18
N GLY A 269 9.73 13.21 23.78
CA GLY A 269 8.51 12.43 24.03
C GLY A 269 7.81 11.95 22.76
N ARG A 270 7.84 12.71 21.67
CA ARG A 270 7.20 12.34 20.39
C ARG A 270 7.92 11.22 19.64
N LEU A 271 9.20 11.02 19.93
CA LEU A 271 10.01 9.98 19.30
C LEU A 271 9.45 8.57 19.55
N ILE A 272 8.90 8.32 20.74
CA ILE A 272 8.30 7.04 21.09
C ILE A 272 7.15 6.73 20.12
N VAL A 273 6.28 7.72 19.89
CA VAL A 273 5.13 7.56 18.99
C VAL A 273 5.59 7.34 17.54
N TRP A 274 6.60 8.10 17.09
CA TRP A 274 7.14 7.92 15.73
C TRP A 274 7.81 6.57 15.54
N SER A 275 8.57 6.10 16.53
CA SER A 275 9.22 4.79 16.46
C SER A 275 8.23 3.63 16.46
N GLU A 276 7.14 3.70 17.24
CA GLU A 276 6.10 2.67 17.26
C GLU A 276 5.30 2.63 15.95
N ASN A 277 4.93 3.80 15.41
CA ASN A 277 4.26 3.87 14.12
C ASN A 277 5.14 3.32 12.99
N ALA A 278 6.42 3.67 12.98
CA ALA A 278 7.38 3.16 12.00
C ALA A 278 7.59 1.64 12.15
N ARG A 279 7.70 1.14 13.38
CA ARG A 279 7.84 -0.30 13.64
C ARG A 279 6.64 -1.06 13.10
N ALA A 280 5.42 -0.64 13.42
CA ALA A 280 4.21 -1.28 12.92
C ALA A 280 4.10 -1.21 11.39
N ALA A 281 4.55 -0.12 10.77
CA ALA A 281 4.61 0.02 9.32
C ALA A 281 5.66 -0.93 8.70
N ILE A 282 6.86 -1.00 9.28
CA ILE A 282 7.93 -1.89 8.83
C ILE A 282 7.51 -3.36 8.94
N ASP A 283 6.85 -3.76 10.04
CA ASP A 283 6.37 -5.13 10.20
C ASP A 283 5.39 -5.50 9.06
N ARG A 284 4.44 -4.61 8.71
CA ARG A 284 3.51 -4.83 7.58
C ARG A 284 4.19 -4.81 6.20
N ILE A 285 5.23 -4.00 6.03
CA ILE A 285 6.04 -3.99 4.80
C ILE A 285 6.84 -5.29 4.69
N ASN A 286 7.41 -5.77 5.79
CA ASN A 286 8.18 -7.02 5.81
C ASN A 286 7.32 -8.23 5.41
N ASP A 287 6.03 -8.27 5.74
CA ASP A 287 5.12 -9.33 5.28
C ASP A 287 5.07 -9.41 3.74
N ILE A 288 5.23 -8.26 3.05
CA ILE A 288 5.32 -8.24 1.58
C ILE A 288 6.71 -8.68 1.13
N THR A 289 7.79 -8.14 1.70
CA THR A 289 9.15 -8.36 1.19
C THR A 289 9.73 -9.73 1.56
N THR A 290 9.26 -10.37 2.64
CA THR A 290 9.79 -11.66 3.13
C THR A 290 8.93 -12.87 2.77
N GLY A 291 7.70 -12.69 2.28
CA GLY A 291 6.80 -13.80 1.93
C GLY A 291 7.26 -14.55 0.65
N THR A 292 6.75 -15.77 0.46
CA THR A 292 7.10 -16.61 -0.69
C THR A 292 6.75 -15.96 -2.02
N GLU A 293 7.73 -15.81 -2.86
CA GLU A 293 7.60 -15.38 -4.26
C GLU A 293 7.22 -16.54 -5.17
N GLU A 294 6.78 -16.24 -6.38
CA GLU A 294 6.59 -17.25 -7.41
C GLU A 294 7.98 -17.80 -7.83
N GLU A 295 8.14 -19.11 -7.75
CA GLU A 295 9.40 -19.76 -8.15
C GLU A 295 9.47 -19.88 -9.68
N ALA A 296 10.54 -19.39 -10.28
CA ALA A 296 10.90 -19.65 -11.66
C ALA A 296 11.78 -20.89 -11.73
N PHE A 297 11.44 -21.87 -12.59
CA PHE A 297 12.26 -23.05 -12.83
C PHE A 297 13.00 -22.94 -14.16
N ASP A 298 14.17 -23.57 -14.26
CA ASP A 298 14.98 -23.59 -15.48
C ASP A 298 14.42 -24.58 -16.52
N ALA A 299 14.49 -24.20 -17.80
CA ALA A 299 13.90 -24.90 -18.93
C ALA A 299 14.58 -26.23 -19.28
N ALA A 300 13.78 -27.27 -19.57
CA ALA A 300 14.24 -28.54 -20.17
C ALA A 300 13.53 -28.79 -21.53
N ILE A 301 14.11 -29.66 -22.37
CA ILE A 301 13.83 -29.83 -23.81
C ILE A 301 12.47 -30.48 -24.11
N VAL A 302 11.73 -29.98 -25.14
CA VAL A 302 10.40 -30.39 -25.62
C VAL A 302 10.42 -31.57 -26.58
N THR A 303 9.42 -32.48 -26.50
CA THR A 303 9.08 -33.52 -27.48
C THR A 303 7.69 -33.30 -28.06
N GLU A 304 7.55 -33.22 -29.38
CA GLU A 304 6.37 -32.71 -30.13
C GLU A 304 5.15 -33.65 -30.26
N ALA A 305 5.07 -34.78 -29.58
CA ALA A 305 4.08 -35.84 -29.93
C ALA A 305 2.93 -36.08 -28.93
N GLU A 306 2.77 -35.22 -27.90
CA GLU A 306 1.78 -35.42 -26.83
C GLU A 306 0.65 -34.38 -26.83
N PRO A 307 -0.50 -34.62 -26.15
CA PRO A 307 -1.61 -33.68 -26.10
C PRO A 307 -1.12 -32.34 -25.49
N PRO A 308 -1.60 -31.18 -26.03
CA PRO A 308 -1.20 -29.86 -25.56
C PRO A 308 -1.48 -29.64 -24.07
N VAL A 309 -2.53 -30.26 -23.52
CA VAL A 309 -2.79 -30.23 -22.07
C VAL A 309 -3.23 -31.62 -21.62
N ALA A 310 -2.54 -32.17 -20.63
CA ALA A 310 -3.01 -33.37 -19.91
C ALA A 310 -2.99 -33.11 -18.40
N VAL A 311 -4.10 -33.39 -17.77
CA VAL A 311 -4.33 -33.28 -16.33
C VAL A 311 -4.55 -34.68 -15.78
N SER A 312 -3.73 -35.09 -14.82
CA SER A 312 -3.75 -36.44 -14.27
C SER A 312 -3.88 -36.43 -12.74
N THR A 313 -4.95 -37.00 -12.25
CA THR A 313 -5.22 -37.26 -10.82
C THR A 313 -5.08 -36.06 -9.91
N ILE A 314 -5.48 -34.88 -10.36
CA ILE A 314 -5.36 -33.64 -9.62
C ILE A 314 -6.27 -33.64 -8.39
N ASN A 315 -5.67 -33.32 -7.24
CA ASN A 315 -6.36 -33.01 -6.01
C ASN A 315 -6.00 -31.59 -5.58
N PHE A 316 -6.98 -30.86 -5.09
CA PHE A 316 -6.78 -29.52 -4.57
C PHE A 316 -7.77 -29.19 -3.45
N SER A 317 -7.26 -28.60 -2.38
CA SER A 317 -8.02 -28.19 -1.21
C SER A 317 -7.79 -26.71 -0.88
N ARG A 318 -8.82 -26.03 -0.43
CA ARG A 318 -8.73 -24.66 0.09
C ARG A 318 -8.99 -24.69 1.60
N GLY A 319 -7.94 -24.65 2.40
CA GLY A 319 -8.01 -24.91 3.83
C GLY A 319 -8.43 -26.36 4.10
N THR A 320 -9.55 -26.57 4.78
CA THR A 320 -10.10 -27.91 5.07
C THR A 320 -11.07 -28.44 4.01
N ARG A 321 -11.45 -27.63 3.02
CA ARG A 321 -12.43 -28.02 1.99
C ARG A 321 -11.73 -28.56 0.76
N VAL A 322 -12.02 -29.81 0.39
CA VAL A 322 -11.60 -30.39 -0.89
C VAL A 322 -12.43 -29.76 -2.01
N ILE A 323 -11.76 -29.21 -3.01
CA ILE A 323 -12.37 -28.56 -4.19
C ILE A 323 -12.31 -29.47 -5.41
N LEU A 324 -11.13 -30.08 -5.67
CA LEU A 324 -10.94 -31.03 -6.76
C LEU A 324 -10.48 -32.37 -6.18
N ASN A 325 -11.04 -33.46 -6.68
CA ASN A 325 -10.81 -34.80 -6.16
C ASN A 325 -10.56 -35.78 -7.30
N ASN A 326 -9.30 -36.18 -7.47
CA ASN A 326 -8.87 -37.18 -8.47
C ASN A 326 -9.33 -36.83 -9.90
N LEU A 327 -9.17 -35.56 -10.31
CA LEU A 327 -9.64 -35.05 -11.59
C LEU A 327 -8.60 -35.31 -12.68
N SER A 328 -9.05 -35.90 -13.82
CA SER A 328 -8.19 -36.19 -14.96
C SER A 328 -8.91 -35.90 -16.27
N PHE A 329 -8.23 -35.27 -17.23
CA PHE A 329 -8.68 -35.06 -18.60
C PHE A 329 -7.50 -34.67 -19.50
N GLU A 330 -7.71 -34.77 -20.81
CA GLU A 330 -6.76 -34.36 -21.84
C GLU A 330 -7.48 -33.48 -22.86
N ILE A 331 -6.75 -32.59 -23.50
CA ILE A 331 -7.23 -31.72 -24.57
C ILE A 331 -6.35 -31.91 -25.77
N GLY A 332 -6.95 -32.25 -26.90
CA GLY A 332 -6.26 -32.40 -28.18
C GLY A 332 -5.89 -31.05 -28.81
N ARG A 333 -4.93 -31.06 -29.72
CA ARG A 333 -4.51 -29.85 -30.45
C ARG A 333 -5.63 -29.33 -31.34
N GLY A 334 -6.01 -28.06 -31.17
CA GLY A 334 -7.11 -27.42 -31.89
C GLY A 334 -8.51 -27.86 -31.43
N GLU A 335 -8.60 -28.62 -30.32
CA GLU A 335 -9.88 -29.09 -29.76
C GLU A 335 -10.56 -27.98 -28.94
N PHE A 336 -11.84 -27.83 -29.10
CA PHE A 336 -12.70 -26.96 -28.31
C PHE A 336 -13.43 -27.78 -27.25
N VAL A 337 -13.09 -27.59 -25.99
CA VAL A 337 -13.66 -28.32 -24.85
C VAL A 337 -14.49 -27.38 -23.99
N ALA A 338 -15.77 -27.64 -23.84
CA ALA A 338 -16.60 -26.90 -22.88
C ALA A 338 -16.59 -27.59 -21.51
N ILE A 339 -16.46 -26.80 -20.45
CA ILE A 339 -16.54 -27.26 -19.06
C ILE A 339 -17.79 -26.67 -18.41
N THR A 340 -18.71 -27.50 -17.97
CA THR A 340 -19.97 -27.12 -17.31
C THR A 340 -20.03 -27.67 -15.88
N GLY A 341 -21.01 -27.24 -15.11
CA GLY A 341 -21.23 -27.70 -13.74
C GLY A 341 -21.80 -26.61 -12.83
N GLY A 342 -22.28 -26.97 -11.67
CA GLY A 342 -22.87 -26.05 -10.69
C GLY A 342 -21.91 -24.96 -10.19
N THR A 343 -22.47 -23.90 -9.61
CA THR A 343 -21.65 -22.88 -8.92
C THR A 343 -20.91 -23.53 -7.77
N GLY A 344 -19.61 -23.22 -7.63
CA GLY A 344 -18.77 -23.81 -6.58
C GLY A 344 -18.31 -25.25 -6.81
N SER A 345 -18.53 -25.84 -8.00
CA SER A 345 -18.07 -27.21 -8.35
C SER A 345 -16.54 -27.32 -8.58
N GLY A 346 -15.81 -26.18 -8.65
CA GLY A 346 -14.36 -26.18 -8.82
C GLY A 346 -13.86 -25.80 -10.22
N LYS A 347 -14.74 -25.40 -11.17
CA LYS A 347 -14.38 -25.04 -12.55
C LYS A 347 -13.32 -23.95 -12.63
N SER A 348 -13.57 -22.79 -12.01
CA SER A 348 -12.62 -21.65 -12.01
C SER A 348 -11.31 -21.99 -11.30
N THR A 349 -11.36 -22.85 -10.26
CA THR A 349 -10.15 -23.35 -9.61
C THR A 349 -9.33 -24.23 -10.56
N LEU A 350 -9.99 -25.13 -11.30
CA LEU A 350 -9.33 -25.99 -12.28
C LEU A 350 -8.60 -25.18 -13.35
N ILE A 351 -9.30 -24.21 -13.97
CA ILE A 351 -8.66 -23.41 -15.04
C ILE A 351 -7.59 -22.46 -14.52
N SER A 352 -7.67 -22.02 -13.25
CA SER A 352 -6.64 -21.19 -12.63
C SER A 352 -5.34 -21.95 -12.35
N MET A 353 -5.36 -23.29 -12.37
CA MET A 353 -4.16 -24.13 -12.28
C MET A 353 -3.40 -24.21 -13.61
N LEU A 354 -4.09 -24.05 -14.74
CA LEU A 354 -3.48 -24.16 -16.06
C LEU A 354 -2.44 -23.04 -16.33
N PRO A 355 -2.68 -21.74 -16.02
CA PRO A 355 -1.65 -20.70 -16.05
C PRO A 355 -0.79 -20.68 -14.77
N ARG A 356 -0.91 -21.70 -13.92
CA ARG A 356 -0.18 -21.88 -12.66
C ARG A 356 -0.37 -20.72 -11.68
N PHE A 357 -1.63 -20.24 -11.52
CA PHE A 357 -1.99 -19.35 -10.42
C PHE A 357 -2.07 -20.11 -9.09
N TYR A 358 -2.38 -21.41 -9.16
CA TYR A 358 -2.35 -22.35 -8.04
C TYR A 358 -1.59 -23.61 -8.43
N ASP A 359 -0.81 -24.13 -7.49
CA ASP A 359 -0.22 -25.47 -7.59
C ASP A 359 -1.21 -26.50 -7.03
N ALA A 360 -1.28 -27.70 -7.62
CA ALA A 360 -2.07 -28.81 -7.11
C ALA A 360 -1.48 -29.38 -5.82
N ASP A 361 -2.33 -29.84 -4.89
CA ASP A 361 -1.86 -30.54 -3.69
C ASP A 361 -1.21 -31.89 -4.06
N SER A 362 -1.76 -32.57 -5.09
CA SER A 362 -1.19 -33.78 -5.68
C SER A 362 -1.71 -34.00 -7.09
N GLY A 363 -1.05 -34.87 -7.83
CA GLY A 363 -1.32 -35.12 -9.24
C GLY A 363 -0.34 -34.38 -10.15
N ASN A 364 -0.63 -34.33 -11.45
CA ASN A 364 0.26 -33.72 -12.43
C ASN A 364 -0.52 -32.99 -13.52
N ILE A 365 -0.01 -31.82 -13.92
CA ILE A 365 -0.42 -31.11 -15.13
C ILE A 365 0.78 -31.12 -16.07
N SER A 366 0.56 -31.51 -17.32
CA SER A 366 1.56 -31.43 -18.38
C SER A 366 1.06 -30.57 -19.52
N PHE A 367 1.98 -29.88 -20.16
CA PHE A 367 1.76 -29.06 -21.33
C PHE A 367 2.73 -29.51 -22.43
N ASN A 368 2.19 -29.89 -23.59
CA ASN A 368 2.95 -30.52 -24.67
C ASN A 368 3.83 -31.70 -24.19
N GLY A 369 3.27 -32.58 -23.35
CA GLY A 369 3.96 -33.75 -22.79
C GLY A 369 4.99 -33.47 -21.69
N ARG A 370 5.24 -32.22 -21.39
CA ARG A 370 6.19 -31.82 -20.35
C ARG A 370 5.44 -31.40 -19.09
N ARG A 371 5.88 -31.86 -17.93
CA ARG A 371 5.30 -31.50 -16.63
C ARG A 371 5.49 -30.01 -16.33
N TYR A 372 4.54 -29.40 -15.62
CA TYR A 372 4.57 -27.98 -15.22
C TYR A 372 5.80 -27.58 -14.39
N ASP A 373 6.31 -28.50 -13.56
CA ASP A 373 7.52 -28.29 -12.78
C ASP A 373 8.79 -28.13 -13.63
N GLY A 374 8.71 -28.46 -14.92
CA GLY A 374 9.78 -28.26 -15.88
C GLY A 374 9.75 -26.97 -16.69
N PHE A 375 8.74 -26.09 -16.50
CA PHE A 375 8.62 -24.82 -17.23
C PHE A 375 8.87 -23.63 -16.32
N SER A 376 9.41 -22.55 -16.89
CA SER A 376 9.34 -21.24 -16.26
C SER A 376 7.91 -20.67 -16.36
N LEU A 377 7.51 -19.82 -15.41
CA LEU A 377 6.20 -19.17 -15.44
C LEU A 377 5.97 -18.33 -16.71
N PRO A 378 6.95 -17.58 -17.23
CA PRO A 378 6.79 -16.85 -18.49
C PRO A 378 6.52 -17.77 -19.69
N GLU A 379 7.13 -18.98 -19.75
CA GLU A 379 6.88 -19.94 -20.84
C GLU A 379 5.44 -20.46 -20.80
N ILE A 380 4.95 -20.90 -19.60
CA ILE A 380 3.58 -21.36 -19.45
C ILE A 380 2.59 -20.26 -19.79
N ARG A 381 2.74 -19.07 -19.17
CA ARG A 381 1.81 -17.96 -19.34
C ARG A 381 1.89 -17.32 -20.73
N GLY A 382 3.04 -17.41 -21.40
CA GLY A 382 3.18 -16.97 -22.79
C GLY A 382 2.44 -17.89 -23.79
N SER A 383 2.29 -19.17 -23.44
CA SER A 383 1.57 -20.16 -24.27
C SER A 383 0.07 -20.23 -23.99
N ILE A 384 -0.42 -19.59 -22.93
CA ILE A 384 -1.82 -19.66 -22.50
C ILE A 384 -2.47 -18.26 -22.53
N GLY A 385 -3.50 -18.09 -23.33
CA GLY A 385 -4.38 -16.90 -23.29
C GLY A 385 -5.55 -17.13 -22.34
N VAL A 386 -5.76 -16.21 -21.39
CA VAL A 386 -6.88 -16.29 -20.43
C VAL A 386 -7.80 -15.09 -20.60
N VAL A 387 -9.09 -15.36 -20.83
CA VAL A 387 -10.15 -14.36 -20.80
C VAL A 387 -10.94 -14.55 -19.51
N PRO A 388 -10.74 -13.70 -18.49
CA PRO A 388 -11.37 -13.87 -17.18
C PRO A 388 -12.86 -13.47 -17.21
N GLN A 389 -13.61 -13.93 -16.23
CA GLN A 389 -15.02 -13.58 -16.02
C GLN A 389 -15.20 -12.06 -15.79
N GLU A 390 -14.39 -11.49 -14.90
CA GLU A 390 -14.35 -10.04 -14.66
C GLU A 390 -13.19 -9.41 -15.42
N VAL A 391 -13.53 -8.59 -16.41
CA VAL A 391 -12.55 -7.95 -17.28
C VAL A 391 -12.10 -6.62 -16.69
N SER A 392 -10.81 -6.51 -16.38
CA SER A 392 -10.15 -5.27 -16.00
C SER A 392 -9.59 -4.55 -17.24
N ILE A 393 -9.97 -3.27 -17.38
CA ILE A 393 -9.43 -2.36 -18.37
C ILE A 393 -8.45 -1.41 -17.66
N LEU A 394 -7.24 -1.35 -18.15
CA LEU A 394 -6.21 -0.45 -17.65
C LEU A 394 -6.38 0.95 -18.26
N SER A 395 -6.05 1.98 -17.47
CA SER A 395 -6.03 3.36 -17.99
C SER A 395 -4.93 3.51 -19.03
N GLY A 396 -5.31 3.75 -20.29
CA GLY A 396 -4.41 3.85 -21.43
C GLY A 396 -5.21 3.84 -22.73
N THR A 397 -4.54 3.72 -23.86
CA THR A 397 -5.19 3.61 -25.16
C THR A 397 -5.79 2.22 -25.39
N LEU A 398 -6.70 2.07 -26.34
CA LEU A 398 -7.20 0.76 -26.78
C LEU A 398 -6.05 -0.10 -27.29
N ARG A 399 -5.09 0.47 -28.03
CA ARG A 399 -3.86 -0.18 -28.46
C ARG A 399 -3.09 -0.79 -27.29
N GLU A 400 -2.77 0.02 -26.26
CA GLU A 400 -2.03 -0.43 -25.08
C GLU A 400 -2.78 -1.51 -24.30
N ASN A 401 -4.11 -1.46 -24.28
CA ASN A 401 -4.93 -2.47 -23.63
C ASN A 401 -4.98 -3.78 -24.41
N ILE A 402 -4.99 -3.78 -25.73
CA ILE A 402 -4.94 -5.00 -26.55
C ILE A 402 -3.52 -5.58 -26.52
N ALA A 403 -2.49 -4.76 -26.72
CA ALA A 403 -1.09 -5.17 -26.73
C ALA A 403 -0.50 -5.33 -25.30
N PHE A 404 -1.34 -5.52 -24.28
CA PHE A 404 -0.88 -5.64 -22.91
C PHE A 404 -0.10 -6.95 -22.69
N GLY A 405 1.20 -6.84 -22.49
CA GLY A 405 2.10 -7.99 -22.29
C GLY A 405 3.54 -7.64 -22.65
N ASN A 406 4.40 -8.65 -22.70
CA ASN A 406 5.84 -8.49 -22.99
C ASN A 406 6.19 -8.56 -24.49
N GLY A 407 5.20 -8.68 -25.39
CA GLY A 407 5.42 -8.75 -26.83
C GLY A 407 5.48 -7.37 -27.48
N GLU A 408 6.33 -7.25 -28.51
CA GLU A 408 6.25 -6.14 -29.45
C GLU A 408 5.37 -6.59 -30.62
N TYR A 409 4.24 -5.90 -30.84
CA TYR A 409 3.25 -6.25 -31.85
C TYR A 409 3.11 -5.12 -32.86
N SER A 410 3.02 -5.51 -34.13
CA SER A 410 2.72 -4.58 -35.24
C SER A 410 1.26 -4.12 -35.19
N ASP A 411 0.97 -3.02 -35.84
CA ASP A 411 -0.40 -2.50 -35.99
C ASP A 411 -1.31 -3.51 -36.64
N GLU A 412 -0.82 -4.26 -37.62
CA GLU A 412 -1.56 -5.28 -38.35
C GLU A 412 -1.96 -6.45 -37.45
N GLU A 413 -1.05 -6.90 -36.57
CA GLU A 413 -1.34 -7.96 -35.59
C GLU A 413 -2.41 -7.53 -34.57
N ILE A 414 -2.32 -6.26 -34.10
CA ILE A 414 -3.31 -5.70 -33.16
C ILE A 414 -4.68 -5.58 -33.83
N GLU A 415 -4.72 -5.13 -35.08
CA GLU A 415 -5.97 -5.06 -35.85
C GLU A 415 -6.56 -6.43 -36.14
N ASP A 416 -5.72 -7.43 -36.45
CA ASP A 416 -6.17 -8.81 -36.65
C ASP A 416 -6.76 -9.42 -35.37
N ALA A 417 -6.10 -9.19 -34.23
CA ALA A 417 -6.64 -9.61 -32.93
C ALA A 417 -8.01 -8.96 -32.63
N ALA A 418 -8.14 -7.66 -32.92
CA ALA A 418 -9.40 -6.93 -32.78
C ALA A 418 -10.50 -7.48 -33.71
N ARG A 419 -10.16 -7.88 -34.94
CA ARG A 419 -11.08 -8.53 -35.89
C ARG A 419 -11.51 -9.91 -35.41
N ILE A 420 -10.60 -10.72 -34.88
CA ILE A 420 -10.93 -12.04 -34.31
C ILE A 420 -11.90 -11.89 -33.13
N ALA A 421 -11.70 -10.88 -32.30
CA ALA A 421 -12.55 -10.57 -31.16
C ALA A 421 -13.85 -9.81 -31.51
N HIS A 422 -14.10 -9.52 -32.78
CA HIS A 422 -15.27 -8.76 -33.26
C HIS A 422 -15.42 -7.37 -32.60
N ILE A 423 -14.30 -6.69 -32.27
CA ILE A 423 -14.32 -5.34 -31.68
C ILE A 423 -13.80 -4.27 -32.66
N ALA A 424 -13.20 -4.66 -33.80
CA ALA A 424 -12.59 -3.75 -34.76
C ALA A 424 -13.58 -2.69 -35.28
N ASP A 425 -14.81 -3.07 -35.66
CA ASP A 425 -15.82 -2.14 -36.17
C ASP A 425 -16.16 -1.04 -35.14
N PHE A 426 -16.22 -1.41 -33.86
CA PHE A 426 -16.41 -0.43 -32.79
C PHE A 426 -15.20 0.51 -32.69
N ILE A 427 -13.97 -0.01 -32.71
CA ILE A 427 -12.74 0.81 -32.65
C ILE A 427 -12.69 1.75 -33.85
N ASP A 428 -12.99 1.27 -35.05
CA ASP A 428 -12.99 2.08 -36.29
C ASP A 428 -14.06 3.17 -36.28
N SER A 429 -15.14 3.03 -35.52
CA SER A 429 -16.17 4.05 -35.34
C SER A 429 -15.75 5.20 -34.43
N LEU A 430 -14.65 5.08 -33.69
CA LEU A 430 -14.15 6.10 -32.77
C LEU A 430 -13.27 7.13 -33.51
N PRO A 431 -13.31 8.42 -33.09
CA PRO A 431 -12.50 9.46 -33.74
C PRO A 431 -11.00 9.18 -33.75
N ASP A 432 -10.47 8.69 -32.61
CA ASP A 432 -9.04 8.41 -32.42
C ASP A 432 -8.71 6.91 -32.59
N ARG A 433 -9.68 6.08 -33.03
CA ARG A 433 -9.51 4.66 -33.28
C ARG A 433 -8.75 3.94 -32.14
N TYR A 434 -7.64 3.29 -32.44
CA TYR A 434 -6.81 2.55 -31.48
C TYR A 434 -6.11 3.44 -30.45
N GLU A 435 -5.94 4.75 -30.73
CA GLU A 435 -5.36 5.72 -29.79
C GLU A 435 -6.39 6.31 -28.80
N THR A 436 -7.65 5.88 -28.90
CA THR A 436 -8.70 6.31 -27.97
C THR A 436 -8.37 5.87 -26.55
N MET A 437 -8.38 6.83 -25.62
CA MET A 437 -8.14 6.58 -24.19
C MET A 437 -9.35 5.89 -23.55
N VAL A 438 -9.09 4.84 -22.77
CA VAL A 438 -10.09 4.06 -22.02
C VAL A 438 -9.70 3.93 -20.53
N GLY A 439 -10.60 3.45 -19.70
CA GLY A 439 -10.40 3.32 -18.25
C GLY A 439 -10.89 4.55 -17.49
N GLU A 440 -10.35 4.81 -16.27
CA GLU A 440 -10.83 5.88 -15.39
C GLU A 440 -10.72 7.30 -15.98
N ARG A 441 -9.83 7.53 -16.94
CA ARG A 441 -9.57 8.84 -17.56
C ARG A 441 -10.00 8.94 -19.02
N GLY A 442 -10.69 7.92 -19.55
CA GLY A 442 -11.13 7.85 -20.92
C GLY A 442 -12.59 7.46 -21.05
N ILE A 443 -12.98 6.98 -22.24
CA ILE A 443 -14.33 6.49 -22.48
C ILE A 443 -14.62 5.23 -21.67
N THR A 444 -15.86 5.10 -21.22
CA THR A 444 -16.33 3.90 -20.53
C THR A 444 -16.86 2.91 -21.56
N LEU A 445 -16.28 1.71 -21.58
CA LEU A 445 -16.72 0.61 -22.45
C LEU A 445 -17.91 -0.11 -21.84
N SER A 446 -18.85 -0.57 -22.70
CA SER A 446 -19.91 -1.48 -22.28
C SER A 446 -19.33 -2.84 -21.84
N GLY A 447 -20.11 -3.66 -21.11
CA GLY A 447 -19.69 -4.99 -20.68
C GLY A 447 -19.23 -5.88 -21.84
N GLY A 448 -19.99 -5.93 -22.94
CA GLY A 448 -19.63 -6.69 -24.14
C GLY A 448 -18.39 -6.15 -24.85
N GLN A 449 -18.18 -4.83 -24.88
CA GLN A 449 -16.96 -4.23 -25.44
C GLN A 449 -15.72 -4.58 -24.58
N LYS A 450 -15.85 -4.55 -23.25
CA LYS A 450 -14.78 -4.99 -22.33
C LYS A 450 -14.40 -6.44 -22.56
N GLN A 451 -15.41 -7.33 -22.65
CA GLN A 451 -15.18 -8.76 -22.89
C GLN A 451 -14.49 -8.99 -24.24
N ARG A 452 -14.95 -8.35 -25.32
CA ARG A 452 -14.32 -8.47 -26.64
C ARG A 452 -12.88 -7.91 -26.65
N MET A 453 -12.62 -6.85 -25.91
CA MET A 453 -11.24 -6.34 -25.76
C MET A 453 -10.34 -7.32 -25.00
N ALA A 454 -10.84 -7.97 -23.95
CA ALA A 454 -10.09 -9.01 -23.25
C ALA A 454 -9.81 -10.23 -24.15
N ILE A 455 -10.75 -10.56 -25.04
CA ILE A 455 -10.54 -11.61 -26.05
C ILE A 455 -9.43 -11.19 -27.02
N ALA A 456 -9.45 -9.94 -27.55
CA ALA A 456 -8.38 -9.44 -28.42
C ALA A 456 -7.01 -9.52 -27.74
N ARG A 457 -6.92 -9.11 -26.47
CA ARG A 457 -5.71 -9.24 -25.63
C ARG A 457 -5.23 -10.68 -25.50
N ALA A 458 -6.14 -11.64 -25.31
CA ALA A 458 -5.80 -13.03 -25.09
C ALA A 458 -5.40 -13.77 -26.38
N VAL A 459 -5.92 -13.35 -27.55
CA VAL A 459 -5.62 -13.99 -28.84
C VAL A 459 -4.37 -13.40 -29.51
N LEU A 460 -4.01 -12.15 -29.20
CA LEU A 460 -2.89 -11.44 -29.84
C LEU A 460 -1.55 -12.18 -29.77
N PRO A 461 -1.16 -12.81 -28.64
CA PRO A 461 0.09 -13.56 -28.57
C PRO A 461 0.13 -14.86 -29.37
N GLY A 462 -0.99 -15.29 -29.97
CA GLY A 462 -1.10 -16.56 -30.66
C GLY A 462 -0.96 -17.78 -29.74
N PRO A 463 -1.73 -17.87 -28.64
CA PRO A 463 -1.54 -18.88 -27.61
C PRO A 463 -1.84 -20.29 -28.13
N GLU A 464 -1.18 -21.30 -27.55
CA GLU A 464 -1.47 -22.71 -27.83
C GLU A 464 -2.74 -23.21 -27.11
N LEU A 465 -3.05 -22.60 -25.96
CA LEU A 465 -4.27 -22.81 -25.19
C LEU A 465 -4.98 -21.48 -24.92
N LEU A 466 -6.26 -21.41 -25.24
CA LEU A 466 -7.09 -20.25 -24.92
C LEU A 466 -8.20 -20.65 -23.93
N ILE A 467 -8.34 -19.92 -22.85
CA ILE A 467 -9.26 -20.21 -21.75
C ILE A 467 -10.29 -19.08 -21.64
N PHE A 468 -11.58 -19.41 -21.74
CA PHE A 468 -12.70 -18.52 -21.49
C PHE A 468 -13.38 -18.87 -20.16
N ASP A 469 -13.25 -18.03 -19.14
CA ASP A 469 -13.93 -18.21 -17.85
C ASP A 469 -15.22 -17.36 -17.81
N ASP A 470 -16.32 -17.92 -18.31
CA ASP A 470 -17.63 -17.25 -18.47
C ASP A 470 -17.53 -15.85 -19.14
N ALA A 471 -16.53 -15.71 -19.99
CA ALA A 471 -16.04 -14.44 -20.52
C ALA A 471 -16.88 -13.87 -21.68
N THR A 472 -17.96 -14.54 -22.06
CA THR A 472 -18.89 -14.12 -23.12
C THR A 472 -20.28 -13.79 -22.59
N SER A 473 -20.45 -13.74 -21.25
CA SER A 473 -21.75 -13.52 -20.59
C SER A 473 -22.47 -12.22 -20.98
N SER A 474 -21.72 -11.17 -21.32
CA SER A 474 -22.23 -9.87 -21.78
C SER A 474 -22.22 -9.71 -23.32
N VAL A 475 -21.83 -10.73 -24.07
CA VAL A 475 -21.82 -10.75 -25.54
C VAL A 475 -23.09 -11.46 -26.01
N ASP A 476 -23.70 -10.98 -27.10
CA ASP A 476 -24.84 -11.64 -27.71
C ASP A 476 -24.43 -12.95 -28.40
N ALA A 477 -25.38 -13.87 -28.56
CA ALA A 477 -25.14 -15.24 -29.05
C ALA A 477 -24.56 -15.27 -30.49
N GLU A 478 -24.94 -14.33 -31.35
CA GLU A 478 -24.47 -14.28 -32.74
C GLU A 478 -22.99 -13.85 -32.77
N THR A 479 -22.64 -12.79 -32.04
CA THR A 479 -21.26 -12.32 -31.90
C THR A 479 -20.38 -13.37 -31.22
N GLU A 480 -20.87 -14.05 -30.18
CA GLU A 480 -20.14 -15.15 -29.51
C GLU A 480 -19.78 -16.28 -30.49
N LEU A 481 -20.75 -16.75 -31.29
CA LEU A 481 -20.50 -17.76 -32.32
C LEU A 481 -19.53 -17.25 -33.39
N GLY A 482 -19.63 -15.97 -33.78
CA GLY A 482 -18.70 -15.33 -34.70
C GLY A 482 -17.27 -15.35 -34.19
N ILE A 483 -17.08 -15.03 -32.92
CA ILE A 483 -15.75 -15.05 -32.25
C ILE A 483 -15.19 -16.48 -32.28
N PHE A 484 -15.95 -17.49 -31.82
CA PHE A 484 -15.46 -18.86 -31.81
C PHE A 484 -15.13 -19.38 -33.21
N ARG A 485 -15.91 -19.04 -34.24
CA ARG A 485 -15.60 -19.37 -35.65
C ARG A 485 -14.30 -18.69 -36.10
N SER A 486 -14.13 -17.38 -35.80
CA SER A 486 -12.93 -16.64 -36.14
C SER A 486 -11.68 -17.24 -35.49
N ILE A 487 -11.77 -17.66 -34.23
CA ILE A 487 -10.68 -18.35 -33.51
C ILE A 487 -10.34 -19.67 -34.20
N ARG A 488 -11.35 -20.50 -34.50
CA ARG A 488 -11.16 -21.81 -35.15
C ARG A 488 -10.54 -21.72 -36.55
N GLU A 489 -10.88 -20.67 -37.30
CA GLU A 489 -10.37 -20.44 -38.66
C GLU A 489 -8.98 -19.79 -38.67
N LYS A 490 -8.77 -18.79 -37.83
CA LYS A 490 -7.57 -17.92 -37.82
C LYS A 490 -6.44 -18.49 -36.95
N LEU A 491 -6.78 -19.09 -35.80
CA LEU A 491 -5.81 -19.64 -34.84
C LEU A 491 -5.79 -21.16 -34.94
N ARG A 492 -5.42 -21.66 -36.14
CA ARG A 492 -5.38 -23.11 -36.39
C ARG A 492 -4.37 -23.79 -35.47
N GLY A 493 -4.82 -24.76 -34.67
CA GLY A 493 -3.99 -25.51 -33.72
C GLY A 493 -4.06 -24.99 -32.29
N THR A 494 -4.66 -23.84 -32.04
CA THR A 494 -4.97 -23.36 -30.67
C THR A 494 -6.09 -24.19 -30.08
N SER A 495 -5.86 -24.81 -28.94
CA SER A 495 -6.88 -25.52 -28.17
C SER A 495 -7.69 -24.54 -27.32
N VAL A 496 -8.98 -24.78 -27.12
CA VAL A 496 -9.85 -23.83 -26.43
C VAL A 496 -10.61 -24.52 -25.30
N ILE A 497 -10.57 -23.92 -24.11
CA ILE A 497 -11.43 -24.28 -22.97
C ILE A 497 -12.50 -23.19 -22.82
N ILE A 498 -13.77 -23.59 -22.81
CA ILE A 498 -14.88 -22.68 -22.60
C ILE A 498 -15.61 -23.08 -21.31
N ILE A 499 -15.49 -22.27 -20.25
CA ILE A 499 -16.40 -22.40 -19.11
C ILE A 499 -17.64 -21.57 -19.44
N SER A 500 -18.76 -22.23 -19.61
CA SER A 500 -20.04 -21.57 -19.85
C SER A 500 -21.20 -22.45 -19.42
N LEU A 501 -22.32 -21.82 -19.06
CA LEU A 501 -23.63 -22.44 -18.92
C LEU A 501 -24.54 -22.12 -20.12
N ARG A 502 -24.02 -21.38 -21.10
CA ARG A 502 -24.76 -20.95 -22.28
C ARG A 502 -24.78 -22.04 -23.35
N GLU A 503 -25.93 -22.15 -24.00
CA GLU A 503 -26.14 -23.11 -25.08
C GLU A 503 -25.14 -22.96 -26.23
N THR A 504 -24.82 -21.71 -26.61
CA THR A 504 -23.90 -21.39 -27.70
C THR A 504 -22.51 -21.99 -27.50
N GLY A 505 -21.90 -21.82 -26.33
CA GLY A 505 -20.57 -22.35 -26.00
C GLY A 505 -20.58 -23.89 -25.94
N LEU A 506 -21.62 -24.48 -25.32
CA LEU A 506 -21.74 -25.92 -25.18
C LEU A 506 -21.97 -26.64 -26.52
N LEU A 507 -22.75 -26.05 -27.44
CA LEU A 507 -23.04 -26.64 -28.76
C LEU A 507 -21.88 -26.41 -29.75
N PHE A 508 -21.04 -25.41 -29.54
CA PHE A 508 -19.88 -25.16 -30.41
C PHE A 508 -18.68 -26.05 -30.08
N ALA A 509 -18.59 -26.54 -28.84
CA ALA A 509 -17.50 -27.39 -28.38
C ALA A 509 -17.52 -28.76 -29.05
N ASP A 510 -16.34 -29.34 -29.28
CA ASP A 510 -16.17 -30.70 -29.80
C ASP A 510 -16.46 -31.74 -28.71
N ARG A 511 -16.17 -31.40 -27.43
CA ARG A 511 -16.48 -32.24 -26.24
C ARG A 511 -16.97 -31.36 -25.10
N VAL A 512 -17.86 -31.94 -24.28
CA VAL A 512 -18.37 -31.28 -23.08
C VAL A 512 -18.02 -32.11 -21.85
N LEU A 513 -17.39 -31.48 -20.89
CA LEU A 513 -16.99 -32.07 -19.61
C LEU A 513 -17.81 -31.43 -18.48
N LYS A 514 -18.35 -32.24 -17.58
CA LYS A 514 -19.11 -31.78 -16.41
C LYS A 514 -18.30 -31.96 -15.15
N VAL A 515 -18.13 -30.87 -14.37
CA VAL A 515 -17.54 -30.92 -13.04
C VAL A 515 -18.63 -30.96 -11.99
N GLU A 516 -18.65 -32.03 -11.20
CA GLU A 516 -19.62 -32.25 -10.14
C GLU A 516 -18.91 -32.85 -8.92
N ASP A 517 -19.08 -32.25 -7.76
CA ASP A 517 -18.41 -32.64 -6.52
C ASP A 517 -16.86 -32.84 -6.63
N GLY A 518 -16.23 -31.96 -7.39
CA GLY A 518 -14.78 -31.99 -7.62
C GLY A 518 -14.30 -33.11 -8.57
N LYS A 519 -15.21 -33.84 -9.20
CA LYS A 519 -14.93 -34.89 -10.19
C LYS A 519 -15.38 -34.44 -11.58
N LEU A 520 -14.75 -35.01 -12.60
CA LEU A 520 -15.02 -34.67 -13.98
C LEU A 520 -15.61 -35.89 -14.72
N THR A 521 -16.68 -35.65 -15.45
CA THR A 521 -17.34 -36.67 -16.29
C THR A 521 -17.59 -36.09 -17.67
N GLU A 522 -17.46 -36.92 -18.71
CA GLU A 522 -17.76 -36.52 -20.08
C GLU A 522 -19.27 -36.65 -20.36
N VAL A 523 -19.86 -35.62 -20.98
CA VAL A 523 -21.27 -35.54 -21.28
C VAL A 523 -21.52 -36.13 -22.66
N SER A 524 -22.24 -37.26 -22.70
CA SER A 524 -22.55 -37.96 -23.95
C SER A 524 -23.71 -37.36 -24.75
N ASP A 525 -24.63 -36.61 -24.11
CA ASP A 525 -25.76 -35.95 -24.74
C ASP A 525 -25.89 -34.49 -24.20
N VAL A 526 -25.31 -33.56 -24.96
CA VAL A 526 -25.27 -32.12 -24.60
C VAL A 526 -26.67 -31.51 -24.55
N ARG A 527 -27.62 -31.96 -25.42
CA ARG A 527 -29.00 -31.43 -25.42
C ARG A 527 -29.77 -31.82 -24.16
N LYS A 528 -29.56 -33.06 -23.68
CA LYS A 528 -30.16 -33.51 -22.42
C LYS A 528 -29.60 -32.79 -21.22
N GLU A 529 -28.31 -32.52 -21.22
CA GLU A 529 -27.64 -31.72 -20.16
C GLU A 529 -28.17 -30.28 -20.12
N LEU A 530 -28.34 -29.63 -21.27
CA LEU A 530 -28.94 -28.29 -21.36
C LEU A 530 -30.34 -28.24 -20.75
N LEU A 531 -31.19 -29.26 -21.01
CA LEU A 531 -32.51 -29.35 -20.38
C LEU A 531 -32.43 -29.48 -18.86
N THR A 532 -31.44 -30.17 -18.34
CA THR A 532 -31.22 -30.31 -16.89
C THR A 532 -30.78 -28.99 -16.25
N ILE A 533 -29.91 -28.25 -16.91
CA ILE A 533 -29.43 -26.91 -16.46
C ILE A 533 -30.58 -25.89 -16.46
N THR A 534 -31.47 -25.96 -17.45
CA THR A 534 -32.61 -25.02 -17.57
C THR A 534 -33.81 -25.39 -16.67
N ALA A 535 -33.92 -26.63 -16.23
CA ALA A 535 -35.00 -27.14 -15.38
C ALA A 535 -34.74 -26.96 -13.87
N ASP A 536 -33.56 -26.61 -13.46
CA ASP A 536 -33.19 -26.40 -12.03
C ASP A 536 -33.56 -24.99 -11.58
N PRO A 537 -34.65 -24.76 -10.81
CA PRO A 537 -35.17 -23.44 -10.47
C PRO A 537 -34.31 -22.70 -9.44
N GLU A 538 -33.46 -23.38 -8.64
CA GLU A 538 -32.61 -22.74 -7.62
C GLU A 538 -31.48 -21.90 -8.23
N LYS A 539 -31.19 -22.02 -9.52
CA LYS A 539 -30.12 -21.25 -10.19
C LYS A 539 -30.59 -19.91 -10.78
N LYS A 540 -31.90 -19.63 -10.81
CA LYS A 540 -32.42 -18.34 -11.33
C LYS A 540 -32.38 -17.18 -10.34
N GLU A 541 -32.28 -17.43 -9.04
CA GLU A 541 -32.27 -16.35 -8.02
C GLU A 541 -30.89 -15.79 -7.70
N GLY A 542 -29.79 -16.43 -8.10
CA GLY A 542 -28.42 -15.95 -7.88
C GLY A 542 -27.96 -14.83 -8.83
N SER A 543 -28.67 -14.57 -9.93
CA SER A 543 -28.25 -13.61 -10.96
C SER A 543 -28.97 -12.27 -10.93
N SER A 544 -29.95 -12.07 -10.01
CA SER A 544 -30.70 -10.81 -9.95
C SER A 544 -30.42 -9.91 -8.73
N ASN A 545 -29.52 -10.32 -7.82
CA ASN A 545 -29.10 -9.55 -6.66
C ASN A 545 -27.57 -9.57 -6.51
N ALA A 546 -26.85 -8.88 -7.37
CA ALA A 546 -25.47 -8.43 -7.17
C ALA A 546 -25.34 -6.99 -7.70
#